data_abf1a2ad4b200cc802ef63141ad7a3e2
#
_entry.id   abf1a2ad4b200cc802ef63141ad7a3e2
#
_cell.length_a   1.000
_cell.length_b   1.000
_cell.length_c   1.000
_cell.angle_alpha   90.00
_cell.angle_beta   90.00
_cell.angle_gamma   90.00
#
_symmetry.space_group_name_H-M   'P 1'
#
loop_
_entity.id
_entity.type
_entity.pdbx_description
1 polymer ?
#
loop_
_entity_poly.entity_id
_entity_poly.type
_entity_poly.pdbx_seq_one_letter_code
_entity_poly.pdbx_strand_id
1 'polypeptide(L)'
;MPDSKPKKKVRILSLDGGGIRGIIPAVVLQYVESELIKKTKNPNARIADFFDLIIGTSTGGILACYYLVPNEDRSPSSRFNASTALEIYTKKGGQIFNKAKRHSWLGFRQLFNATKYAPDNLEQIFMETFGELKFHQLTKPCIVTSYDMSKGEAVFFNSREPKEKQDKRQFYLRDVARSTSAAPTYFPPAIIENLVSGDKMVNLDGGVFANNPSMCAYAEARKTNFESLGINRPTAKDMLILSIGTGSMPLDIENNRKSKKWGIINWAKVVPEIMMDGGLDTVNYQMDKIFKSLDEENQNNFKRVNVPKALRFSNQKKNFKPPYNPDMSDASPKNISALTKAGQLALEEANQTRDGENTLDEFIDQLIAMENTNLIV
;
A
#
# COMPACT_ATOMS: atom_id res chain seq x y z
N MET A 1 -25.46 19.75 27.28
CA MET A 1 -24.16 19.16 27.65
C MET A 1 -23.13 19.92 26.85
N PRO A 2 -22.00 20.31 27.42
CA PRO A 2 -21.02 21.11 26.65
C PRO A 2 -20.46 20.21 25.52
N ASP A 3 -20.45 20.73 24.29
CA ASP A 3 -19.79 20.15 23.14
C ASP A 3 -18.31 19.89 23.49
N SER A 4 -18.00 18.68 23.90
CA SER A 4 -16.61 18.28 24.07
C SER A 4 -15.97 18.23 22.68
N LYS A 5 -14.98 19.10 22.44
CA LYS A 5 -14.18 19.06 21.20
C LYS A 5 -13.76 17.60 20.95
N PRO A 6 -13.83 17.12 19.70
CA PRO A 6 -13.41 15.75 19.38
C PRO A 6 -11.97 15.53 19.87
N LYS A 7 -11.76 14.44 20.58
CA LYS A 7 -10.43 14.08 21.10
C LYS A 7 -9.49 13.83 19.92
N LYS A 8 -8.32 14.47 19.89
CA LYS A 8 -7.31 14.24 18.84
C LYS A 8 -6.94 12.75 18.74
N LYS A 9 -6.80 12.26 17.52
CA LYS A 9 -6.34 10.89 17.22
C LYS A 9 -5.23 10.94 16.19
N VAL A 10 -4.35 9.96 16.21
CA VAL A 10 -3.33 9.75 15.17
C VAL A 10 -4.01 9.15 13.95
N ARG A 11 -3.97 9.85 12.82
CA ARG A 11 -4.61 9.45 11.56
C ARG A 11 -3.61 8.67 10.70
N ILE A 12 -3.94 7.42 10.39
CA ILE A 12 -3.04 6.48 9.74
C ILE A 12 -3.66 5.97 8.44
N LEU A 13 -2.90 6.02 7.34
CA LEU A 13 -3.24 5.39 6.07
C LEU A 13 -2.35 4.17 5.85
N SER A 14 -2.96 3.01 5.63
CA SER A 14 -2.28 1.74 5.37
C SER A 14 -2.67 1.19 4.00
N LEU A 15 -1.67 0.93 3.15
CA LEU A 15 -1.84 0.52 1.76
C LEU A 15 -1.20 -0.84 1.49
N ASP A 16 -2.03 -1.80 1.04
CA ASP A 16 -1.58 -3.16 0.75
C ASP A 16 -0.72 -3.27 -0.51
N GLY A 17 0.08 -4.33 -0.56
CA GLY A 17 0.77 -4.78 -1.76
C GLY A 17 -0.14 -5.48 -2.77
N GLY A 18 0.28 -5.50 -4.06
CA GLY A 18 -0.51 -6.18 -5.10
C GLY A 18 -0.17 -5.86 -6.56
N GLY A 19 0.99 -5.31 -6.86
CA GLY A 19 1.44 -5.02 -8.23
C GLY A 19 0.48 -4.08 -8.98
N ILE A 20 0.04 -4.44 -10.20
CA ILE A 20 -0.90 -3.63 -11.01
C ILE A 20 -2.26 -3.43 -10.31
N ARG A 21 -2.63 -4.30 -9.36
CA ARG A 21 -3.85 -4.14 -8.57
C ARG A 21 -3.83 -2.91 -7.66
N GLY A 22 -2.70 -2.20 -7.57
CA GLY A 22 -2.60 -0.86 -6.98
C GLY A 22 -3.54 0.19 -7.60
N ILE A 23 -4.13 -0.11 -8.76
CA ILE A 23 -5.24 0.67 -9.33
C ILE A 23 -6.41 0.75 -8.36
N ILE A 24 -6.73 -0.33 -7.64
CA ILE A 24 -7.86 -0.38 -6.69
C ILE A 24 -7.71 0.66 -5.58
N PRO A 25 -6.62 0.65 -4.77
CA PRO A 25 -6.42 1.69 -3.75
C PRO A 25 -6.25 3.09 -4.36
N ALA A 26 -5.68 3.24 -5.57
CA ALA A 26 -5.58 4.54 -6.22
C ALA A 26 -6.94 5.14 -6.58
N VAL A 27 -7.91 4.31 -7.05
CA VAL A 27 -9.30 4.72 -7.30
C VAL A 27 -10.00 5.11 -6.00
N VAL A 28 -9.80 4.33 -4.93
CA VAL A 28 -10.37 4.65 -3.61
C VAL A 28 -9.81 5.97 -3.08
N LEU A 29 -8.49 6.19 -3.18
CA LEU A 29 -7.87 7.43 -2.70
C LEU A 29 -8.21 8.64 -3.58
N GLN A 30 -8.45 8.45 -4.87
CA GLN A 30 -8.97 9.52 -5.72
C GLN A 30 -10.36 9.99 -5.24
N TYR A 31 -11.23 9.06 -4.86
CA TYR A 31 -12.52 9.39 -4.27
C TYR A 31 -12.35 10.10 -2.92
N VAL A 32 -11.52 9.54 -2.02
CA VAL A 32 -11.24 10.16 -0.70
C VAL A 32 -10.75 11.59 -0.85
N GLU A 33 -9.76 11.84 -1.73
CA GLU A 33 -9.25 13.20 -1.96
C GLU A 33 -10.33 14.12 -2.53
N SER A 34 -11.19 13.64 -3.44
CA SER A 34 -12.28 14.45 -3.99
C SER A 34 -13.31 14.84 -2.93
N GLU A 35 -13.66 13.95 -2.02
CA GLU A 35 -14.56 14.26 -0.92
C GLU A 35 -13.90 15.19 0.13
N LEU A 36 -12.60 15.01 0.40
CA LEU A 36 -11.85 15.95 1.24
C LEU A 36 -11.86 17.37 0.66
N ILE A 37 -11.56 17.52 -0.64
CA ILE A 37 -11.62 18.81 -1.34
C ILE A 37 -13.02 19.44 -1.24
N LYS A 38 -14.06 18.66 -1.54
CA LYS A 38 -15.46 19.10 -1.53
C LYS A 38 -15.92 19.55 -0.13
N LYS A 39 -15.70 18.70 0.88
CA LYS A 39 -16.18 18.92 2.24
C LYS A 39 -15.39 20.03 2.97
N THR A 40 -14.09 20.17 2.72
CA THR A 40 -13.26 21.25 3.30
C THR A 40 -13.32 22.55 2.51
N LYS A 41 -13.87 22.52 1.27
CA LYS A 41 -13.85 23.64 0.32
C LYS A 41 -12.44 24.14 0.00
N ASN A 42 -11.42 23.27 0.17
CA ASN A 42 -10.03 23.56 -0.15
C ASN A 42 -9.61 22.83 -1.44
N PRO A 43 -9.49 23.52 -2.59
CA PRO A 43 -9.12 22.90 -3.86
C PRO A 43 -7.69 22.34 -3.85
N ASN A 44 -6.86 22.76 -2.91
CA ASN A 44 -5.48 22.30 -2.76
C ASN A 44 -5.31 21.20 -1.73
N ALA A 45 -6.40 20.70 -1.13
CA ALA A 45 -6.33 19.60 -0.18
C ALA A 45 -5.73 18.34 -0.85
N ARG A 46 -4.85 17.65 -0.12
CA ARG A 46 -4.14 16.44 -0.56
C ARG A 46 -4.30 15.35 0.48
N ILE A 47 -4.17 14.10 0.05
CA ILE A 47 -4.17 12.93 0.98
C ILE A 47 -3.22 13.14 2.15
N ALA A 48 -2.02 13.66 1.90
CA ALA A 48 -1.01 13.89 2.93
C ALA A 48 -1.45 14.83 4.05
N ASP A 49 -2.37 15.75 3.79
CA ASP A 49 -2.81 16.75 4.78
C ASP A 49 -3.64 16.10 5.91
N PHE A 50 -4.31 14.98 5.59
CA PHE A 50 -5.27 14.33 6.48
C PHE A 50 -4.74 13.09 7.19
N PHE A 51 -3.46 12.74 6.98
CA PHE A 51 -2.83 11.62 7.66
C PHE A 51 -1.52 12.02 8.33
N ASP A 52 -1.31 11.51 9.54
CA ASP A 52 -0.12 11.79 10.36
C ASP A 52 0.96 10.72 10.13
N LEU A 53 0.56 9.55 9.61
CA LEU A 53 1.44 8.45 9.21
C LEU A 53 0.84 7.73 8.00
N ILE A 54 1.66 7.49 6.97
CA ILE A 54 1.30 6.64 5.85
C ILE A 54 2.25 5.44 5.80
N ILE A 55 1.70 4.24 5.70
CA ILE A 55 2.47 3.00 5.56
C ILE A 55 2.03 2.24 4.31
N GLY A 56 2.98 1.64 3.62
CA GLY A 56 2.68 0.83 2.44
C GLY A 56 3.64 -0.31 2.19
N THR A 57 3.15 -1.32 1.50
CA THR A 57 3.91 -2.48 1.03
C THR A 57 3.84 -2.53 -0.49
N SER A 58 4.96 -2.80 -1.19
CA SER A 58 4.95 -3.00 -2.64
C SER A 58 4.30 -1.81 -3.37
N THR A 59 3.29 -2.06 -4.19
CA THR A 59 2.51 -1.03 -4.85
C THR A 59 1.91 -0.02 -3.87
N GLY A 60 1.49 -0.44 -2.67
CA GLY A 60 1.04 0.46 -1.60
C GLY A 60 2.17 1.33 -1.06
N GLY A 61 3.40 0.80 -0.99
CA GLY A 61 4.61 1.56 -0.64
C GLY A 61 4.95 2.61 -1.69
N ILE A 62 4.80 2.28 -2.98
CA ILE A 62 4.97 3.24 -4.09
C ILE A 62 3.93 4.38 -3.96
N LEU A 63 2.66 4.05 -3.73
CA LEU A 63 1.61 5.05 -3.51
C LEU A 63 1.89 5.94 -2.29
N ALA A 64 2.30 5.33 -1.16
CA ALA A 64 2.68 6.06 0.05
C ALA A 64 3.79 7.07 -0.22
N CYS A 65 4.85 6.64 -0.91
CA CYS A 65 5.94 7.51 -1.35
C CYS A 65 5.41 8.65 -2.23
N TYR A 66 4.58 8.32 -3.22
CA TYR A 66 4.06 9.27 -4.21
C TYR A 66 3.25 10.39 -3.58
N TYR A 67 2.33 10.05 -2.66
CA TYR A 67 1.49 11.04 -1.97
C TYR A 67 2.27 11.96 -1.03
N LEU A 68 3.51 11.64 -0.72
CA LEU A 68 4.34 12.38 0.23
C LEU A 68 5.51 13.13 -0.39
N VAL A 69 5.66 13.10 -1.73
CA VAL A 69 6.67 13.90 -2.42
C VAL A 69 6.39 15.39 -2.17
N PRO A 70 7.35 16.17 -1.64
CA PRO A 70 7.17 17.60 -1.43
C PRO A 70 7.04 18.35 -2.76
N ASN A 71 6.38 19.50 -2.75
CA ASN A 71 6.40 20.43 -3.85
C ASN A 71 7.82 20.95 -4.13
N GLU A 72 8.06 21.47 -5.33
CA GLU A 72 9.38 22.01 -5.74
C GLU A 72 9.78 23.25 -4.92
N ASP A 73 8.81 24.05 -4.50
CA ASP A 73 8.98 25.20 -3.59
C ASP A 73 9.22 24.78 -2.13
N ARG A 74 9.29 23.45 -1.86
CA ARG A 74 9.39 22.88 -0.52
C ARG A 74 8.29 23.29 0.45
N SER A 75 7.15 23.72 -0.07
CA SER A 75 5.95 23.93 0.75
C SER A 75 5.55 22.62 1.46
N PRO A 76 4.86 22.67 2.60
CA PRO A 76 4.45 21.47 3.32
C PRO A 76 3.43 20.60 2.56
N SER A 77 2.87 21.10 1.45
CA SER A 77 1.92 20.36 0.63
C SER A 77 2.59 19.35 -0.28
N SER A 78 1.87 18.28 -0.62
CA SER A 78 2.34 17.26 -1.56
C SER A 78 2.25 17.74 -3.01
N ARG A 79 3.28 17.38 -3.80
CA ARG A 79 3.39 17.67 -5.23
C ARG A 79 2.28 17.02 -6.04
N PHE A 80 1.92 15.80 -5.70
CA PHE A 80 1.02 14.98 -6.50
C PHE A 80 -0.35 14.81 -5.83
N ASN A 81 -1.39 14.86 -6.63
CA ASN A 81 -2.76 14.53 -6.22
C ASN A 81 -3.10 13.06 -6.49
N ALA A 82 -4.23 12.60 -5.98
CA ALA A 82 -4.64 11.22 -6.12
C ALA A 82 -4.93 10.81 -7.57
N SER A 83 -5.38 11.73 -8.42
CA SER A 83 -5.63 11.45 -9.84
C SER A 83 -4.32 11.16 -10.59
N THR A 84 -3.24 11.92 -10.32
CA THR A 84 -1.93 11.68 -10.95
C THR A 84 -1.31 10.37 -10.47
N ALA A 85 -1.57 9.94 -9.23
CA ALA A 85 -1.13 8.63 -8.75
C ALA A 85 -1.81 7.48 -9.51
N LEU A 86 -3.10 7.58 -9.81
CA LEU A 86 -3.82 6.60 -10.64
C LEU A 86 -3.24 6.53 -12.06
N GLU A 87 -2.78 7.65 -12.62
CA GLU A 87 -2.19 7.70 -13.95
C GLU A 87 -0.89 6.88 -14.09
N ILE A 88 -0.09 6.73 -13.04
CA ILE A 88 1.10 5.87 -13.06
C ILE A 88 0.71 4.45 -13.49
N TYR A 89 -0.36 3.92 -12.93
CA TYR A 89 -0.81 2.56 -13.23
C TYR A 89 -1.51 2.48 -14.58
N THR A 90 -2.39 3.42 -14.89
CA THR A 90 -3.22 3.36 -16.09
C THR A 90 -2.44 3.72 -17.36
N LYS A 91 -1.45 4.63 -17.27
CA LYS A 91 -0.64 5.08 -18.41
C LYS A 91 0.72 4.37 -18.49
N LYS A 92 1.40 4.12 -17.34
CA LYS A 92 2.75 3.56 -17.30
C LYS A 92 2.78 2.07 -16.92
N GLY A 93 1.66 1.48 -16.45
CA GLY A 93 1.59 0.07 -16.04
C GLY A 93 2.03 -0.91 -17.12
N GLY A 94 1.65 -0.67 -18.36
CA GLY A 94 2.10 -1.47 -19.50
C GLY A 94 3.60 -1.40 -19.78
N GLN A 95 4.27 -0.31 -19.39
CA GLN A 95 5.73 -0.17 -19.50
C GLN A 95 6.43 -0.93 -18.38
N ILE A 96 5.92 -0.83 -17.14
CA ILE A 96 6.45 -1.51 -15.94
C ILE A 96 6.44 -3.03 -16.14
N PHE A 97 5.30 -3.57 -16.59
CA PHE A 97 5.10 -5.00 -16.79
C PHE A 97 5.31 -5.45 -18.24
N ASN A 98 6.17 -4.77 -18.98
CA ASN A 98 6.56 -5.18 -20.31
C ASN A 98 7.51 -6.38 -20.21
N LYS A 99 7.11 -7.50 -20.80
CA LYS A 99 7.99 -8.68 -20.90
C LYS A 99 9.23 -8.27 -21.69
N ALA A 100 10.40 -8.32 -21.07
CA ALA A 100 11.68 -8.12 -21.76
C ALA A 100 11.66 -8.92 -23.04
N LYS A 101 12.04 -8.30 -24.19
CA LYS A 101 12.24 -9.02 -25.45
C LYS A 101 13.34 -10.04 -25.21
N ARG A 102 12.95 -11.29 -24.92
CA ARG A 102 13.88 -12.40 -24.81
C ARG A 102 14.54 -12.56 -26.18
N HIS A 103 15.81 -12.22 -26.29
CA HIS A 103 16.59 -12.62 -27.44
C HIS A 103 16.66 -14.17 -27.45
N SER A 104 15.87 -14.73 -28.33
CA SER A 104 15.50 -16.16 -28.40
C SER A 104 16.62 -17.11 -28.82
N TRP A 105 17.89 -16.70 -28.83
CA TRP A 105 18.94 -17.55 -29.44
C TRP A 105 19.86 -18.30 -28.47
N LEU A 106 19.77 -18.10 -27.19
CA LEU A 106 20.57 -18.82 -26.18
C LEU A 106 19.73 -19.69 -25.25
N GLY A 107 18.80 -20.43 -25.83
CA GLY A 107 18.33 -21.70 -25.35
C GLY A 107 17.89 -21.83 -23.89
N PHE A 108 17.36 -22.94 -23.63
CA PHE A 108 16.85 -23.59 -22.43
C PHE A 108 17.43 -23.20 -21.05
N ARG A 109 18.71 -22.78 -20.96
CA ARG A 109 19.35 -22.39 -19.69
C ARG A 109 18.86 -21.07 -19.10
N GLN A 110 18.44 -20.09 -19.91
CA GLN A 110 17.92 -18.82 -19.44
C GLN A 110 16.47 -18.90 -18.96
N LEU A 111 15.72 -19.92 -19.33
CA LEU A 111 14.34 -20.15 -18.88
C LEU A 111 14.22 -20.41 -17.38
N PHE A 112 15.28 -20.89 -16.74
CA PHE A 112 15.31 -21.24 -15.31
C PHE A 112 15.94 -20.14 -14.44
N ASN A 113 16.64 -19.15 -15.02
CA ASN A 113 17.44 -18.19 -14.26
C ASN A 113 16.97 -16.73 -14.40
N ALA A 114 15.87 -16.43 -15.08
CA ALA A 114 15.41 -15.06 -15.29
C ALA A 114 14.08 -14.79 -14.60
N THR A 115 14.02 -13.67 -13.89
CA THR A 115 12.75 -13.09 -13.39
C THR A 115 11.82 -12.74 -14.55
N LYS A 116 10.51 -12.62 -14.26
CA LYS A 116 9.47 -12.38 -15.29
C LYS A 116 9.66 -11.04 -16.02
N TYR A 117 10.18 -10.02 -15.31
CA TYR A 117 10.39 -8.66 -15.82
C TYR A 117 11.80 -8.14 -15.52
N ALA A 118 12.34 -7.34 -16.45
CA ALA A 118 13.55 -6.56 -16.21
C ALA A 118 13.19 -5.32 -15.35
N PRO A 119 14.07 -4.89 -14.44
CA PRO A 119 13.79 -3.76 -13.54
C PRO A 119 13.91 -2.40 -14.23
N ASP A 120 14.58 -2.31 -15.38
CA ASP A 120 14.99 -1.06 -16.03
C ASP A 120 13.84 -0.06 -16.21
N ASN A 121 12.72 -0.51 -16.72
CA ASN A 121 11.57 0.38 -16.95
C ASN A 121 10.97 0.90 -15.62
N LEU A 122 10.92 0.06 -14.59
CA LEU A 122 10.45 0.46 -13.27
C LEU A 122 11.40 1.45 -12.62
N GLU A 123 12.70 1.19 -12.70
CA GLU A 123 13.75 2.05 -12.17
C GLU A 123 13.80 3.41 -12.90
N GLN A 124 13.60 3.41 -14.23
CA GLN A 124 13.46 4.65 -14.99
C GLN A 124 12.26 5.47 -14.54
N ILE A 125 11.10 4.85 -14.36
CA ILE A 125 9.89 5.54 -13.86
C ILE A 125 10.13 6.11 -12.47
N PHE A 126 10.82 5.40 -11.59
CA PHE A 126 11.16 5.91 -10.26
C PHE A 126 12.17 7.06 -10.31
N MET A 127 13.14 7.00 -11.22
CA MET A 127 14.07 8.11 -11.45
C MET A 127 13.33 9.35 -11.97
N GLU A 128 12.44 9.21 -12.94
CA GLU A 128 11.62 10.32 -13.47
C GLU A 128 10.70 10.93 -12.42
N THR A 129 10.15 10.09 -11.50
CA THR A 129 9.15 10.51 -10.52
C THR A 129 9.78 11.10 -9.26
N PHE A 130 10.82 10.46 -8.74
CA PHE A 130 11.40 10.75 -7.42
C PHE A 130 12.79 11.41 -7.52
N GLY A 131 13.48 11.28 -8.66
CA GLY A 131 14.81 11.84 -8.85
C GLY A 131 15.80 11.43 -7.76
N GLU A 132 16.45 12.42 -7.15
CA GLU A 132 17.41 12.25 -6.05
C GLU A 132 16.82 12.60 -4.67
N LEU A 133 15.48 12.68 -4.57
CA LEU A 133 14.83 12.92 -3.28
C LEU A 133 15.20 11.81 -2.29
N LYS A 134 15.62 12.20 -1.09
CA LYS A 134 15.92 11.26 -0.01
C LYS A 134 14.66 10.93 0.77
N PHE A 135 14.55 9.71 1.28
CA PHE A 135 13.34 9.21 1.93
C PHE A 135 12.91 10.04 3.16
N HIS A 136 13.86 10.58 3.91
CA HIS A 136 13.56 11.46 5.06
C HIS A 136 13.02 12.85 4.68
N GLN A 137 13.08 13.23 3.40
CA GLN A 137 12.59 14.53 2.91
C GLN A 137 11.09 14.54 2.57
N LEU A 138 10.40 13.42 2.74
CA LEU A 138 8.96 13.33 2.55
C LEU A 138 8.20 14.30 3.46
N THR A 139 7.03 14.78 3.02
CA THR A 139 6.25 15.81 3.76
C THR A 139 5.72 15.33 5.11
N LYS A 140 5.39 14.04 5.22
CA LYS A 140 4.85 13.41 6.44
C LYS A 140 5.60 12.12 6.78
N PRO A 141 5.48 11.60 8.02
CA PRO A 141 5.95 10.27 8.39
C PRO A 141 5.47 9.20 7.41
N CYS A 142 6.42 8.42 6.90
CA CYS A 142 6.18 7.32 5.98
C CYS A 142 6.94 6.08 6.42
N ILE A 143 6.28 4.93 6.35
CA ILE A 143 6.90 3.64 6.56
C ILE A 143 6.70 2.78 5.32
N VAL A 144 7.77 2.17 4.84
CA VAL A 144 7.74 1.27 3.70
C VAL A 144 8.37 -0.05 4.09
N THR A 145 7.66 -1.15 3.85
CA THR A 145 8.12 -2.49 4.21
C THR A 145 9.00 -3.09 3.13
N SER A 146 10.03 -3.80 3.52
CA SER A 146 10.92 -4.59 2.64
C SER A 146 11.57 -5.71 3.43
N TYR A 147 12.26 -6.64 2.78
CA TYR A 147 12.96 -7.74 3.44
C TYR A 147 14.42 -7.76 3.01
N ASP A 148 15.35 -7.61 3.94
CA ASP A 148 16.80 -7.68 3.67
C ASP A 148 17.26 -9.15 3.65
N MET A 149 17.56 -9.65 2.44
CA MET A 149 18.07 -11.00 2.25
C MET A 149 19.48 -11.19 2.84
N SER A 150 20.28 -10.11 2.89
CA SER A 150 21.65 -10.19 3.38
C SER A 150 21.71 -10.49 4.88
N LYS A 151 20.69 -10.02 5.61
CA LYS A 151 20.56 -10.20 7.05
C LYS A 151 19.49 -11.22 7.43
N GLY A 152 18.60 -11.58 6.52
CA GLY A 152 17.46 -12.47 6.80
C GLY A 152 16.42 -11.83 7.71
N GLU A 153 16.17 -10.51 7.59
CA GLU A 153 15.28 -9.77 8.49
C GLU A 153 14.28 -8.88 7.75
N ALA A 154 13.13 -8.63 8.38
CA ALA A 154 12.16 -7.64 7.93
C ALA A 154 12.72 -6.23 8.10
N VAL A 155 12.56 -5.40 7.08
CA VAL A 155 13.00 -4.00 7.08
C VAL A 155 11.79 -3.09 7.02
N PHE A 156 11.78 -2.12 7.92
CA PHE A 156 10.84 -1.00 7.93
C PHE A 156 11.63 0.27 7.61
N PHE A 157 11.62 0.71 6.35
CA PHE A 157 12.14 2.03 6.03
C PHE A 157 11.23 3.06 6.68
N ASN A 158 11.77 3.90 7.57
CA ASN A 158 11.01 4.93 8.28
C ASN A 158 11.60 6.32 7.95
N SER A 159 10.78 7.20 7.38
CA SER A 159 11.21 8.55 6.97
C SER A 159 11.48 9.48 8.16
N ARG A 160 11.05 9.12 9.36
CA ARG A 160 11.24 9.88 10.60
C ARG A 160 12.02 9.07 11.66
N GLU A 161 13.03 8.34 11.21
CA GLU A 161 13.98 7.75 12.18
C GLU A 161 14.62 8.84 13.03
N PRO A 162 14.97 8.52 14.31
CA PRO A 162 15.72 9.44 15.16
C PRO A 162 17.02 9.90 14.46
N LYS A 163 17.44 11.13 14.72
CA LYS A 163 18.60 11.75 14.06
C LYS A 163 19.86 10.86 14.11
N GLU A 164 20.12 10.22 15.25
CA GLU A 164 21.24 9.30 15.43
C GLU A 164 21.24 8.12 14.44
N LYS A 165 20.05 7.68 14.00
CA LYS A 165 19.91 6.64 12.99
C LYS A 165 19.97 7.25 11.58
N GLN A 166 19.39 8.43 11.36
CA GLN A 166 19.49 9.14 10.07
C GLN A 166 20.94 9.48 9.74
N ASP A 167 21.75 9.83 10.75
CA ASP A 167 23.18 10.11 10.58
C ASP A 167 24.00 8.86 10.19
N LYS A 168 23.41 7.66 10.30
CA LYS A 168 24.05 6.39 9.93
C LYS A 168 23.42 5.70 8.74
N ARG A 169 22.18 6.07 8.39
CA ARG A 169 21.39 5.33 7.40
C ARG A 169 20.45 6.24 6.62
N GLN A 170 20.76 6.48 5.35
CA GLN A 170 19.93 7.25 4.44
C GLN A 170 19.83 6.56 3.09
N PHE A 171 18.67 6.72 2.43
CA PHE A 171 18.40 6.14 1.12
C PHE A 171 17.69 7.14 0.21
N TYR A 172 17.87 7.01 -1.10
CA TYR A 172 17.00 7.68 -2.05
C TYR A 172 15.59 7.11 -2.00
N LEU A 173 14.60 7.97 -2.22
CA LEU A 173 13.19 7.56 -2.26
C LEU A 173 12.94 6.50 -3.34
N ARG A 174 13.56 6.65 -4.52
CA ARG A 174 13.49 5.69 -5.61
C ARG A 174 14.00 4.30 -5.22
N ASP A 175 15.04 4.24 -4.38
CA ASP A 175 15.64 2.98 -3.94
C ASP A 175 14.75 2.27 -2.91
N VAL A 176 14.10 3.02 -2.03
CA VAL A 176 13.08 2.49 -1.12
C VAL A 176 11.88 1.95 -1.89
N ALA A 177 11.39 2.70 -2.89
CA ALA A 177 10.30 2.26 -3.77
C ALA A 177 10.69 1.00 -4.56
N ARG A 178 11.95 0.91 -5.04
CA ARG A 178 12.49 -0.26 -5.73
C ARG A 178 12.59 -1.47 -4.81
N SER A 179 13.03 -1.27 -3.57
CA SER A 179 13.16 -2.33 -2.56
C SER A 179 11.82 -2.97 -2.24
N THR A 180 10.81 -2.15 -1.93
CA THR A 180 9.48 -2.66 -1.59
C THR A 180 8.77 -3.34 -2.76
N SER A 181 9.15 -3.05 -4.01
CA SER A 181 8.54 -3.62 -5.24
C SER A 181 9.32 -4.81 -5.83
N ALA A 182 10.36 -5.30 -5.15
CA ALA A 182 11.18 -6.42 -5.59
C ALA A 182 10.50 -7.77 -5.32
N ALA A 183 9.31 -7.97 -5.89
CA ALA A 183 8.51 -9.18 -5.67
C ALA A 183 9.20 -10.42 -6.25
N PRO A 184 9.44 -11.47 -5.44
CA PRO A 184 10.05 -12.72 -5.90
C PRO A 184 9.32 -13.28 -7.12
N THR A 185 10.08 -13.80 -8.06
CA THR A 185 9.65 -14.33 -9.37
C THR A 185 9.26 -13.24 -10.40
N TYR A 186 8.80 -12.06 -9.99
CA TYR A 186 8.43 -10.96 -10.89
C TYR A 186 9.64 -10.09 -11.22
N PHE A 187 10.35 -9.61 -10.22
CA PHE A 187 11.54 -8.77 -10.37
C PHE A 187 12.76 -9.37 -9.64
N PRO A 188 13.99 -9.04 -10.07
CA PRO A 188 15.18 -9.39 -9.31
C PRO A 188 15.20 -8.64 -7.98
N PRO A 189 15.93 -9.16 -6.96
CA PRO A 189 16.18 -8.43 -5.73
C PRO A 189 16.71 -7.02 -6.02
N ALA A 190 16.28 -6.04 -5.22
CA ALA A 190 16.79 -4.68 -5.30
C ALA A 190 18.10 -4.57 -4.54
N ILE A 191 19.16 -4.13 -5.20
CA ILE A 191 20.43 -3.82 -4.55
C ILE A 191 20.48 -2.30 -4.39
N ILE A 192 20.42 -1.83 -3.16
CA ILE A 192 20.46 -0.40 -2.82
C ILE A 192 21.65 -0.11 -1.93
N GLU A 193 22.07 1.15 -1.92
CA GLU A 193 23.21 1.60 -1.16
C GLU A 193 22.77 2.59 -0.05
N ASN A 194 23.31 2.41 1.15
CA ASN A 194 23.18 3.39 2.21
C ASN A 194 24.06 4.60 1.89
N LEU A 195 23.46 5.75 1.68
CA LEU A 195 24.12 6.99 1.25
C LEU A 195 25.13 7.55 2.27
N VAL A 196 25.14 7.02 3.49
CA VAL A 196 26.06 7.46 4.55
C VAL A 196 27.25 6.51 4.69
N SER A 197 26.98 5.19 4.80
CA SER A 197 28.05 4.20 5.02
C SER A 197 28.59 3.56 3.75
N GLY A 198 27.87 3.67 2.62
CA GLY A 198 28.19 2.94 1.40
C GLY A 198 27.84 1.46 1.42
N ASP A 199 27.25 0.96 2.54
CA ASP A 199 26.86 -0.44 2.63
C ASP A 199 25.71 -0.77 1.68
N LYS A 200 25.80 -1.95 1.07
CA LYS A 200 24.75 -2.45 0.16
C LYS A 200 23.79 -3.36 0.89
N MET A 201 22.51 -3.20 0.58
CA MET A 201 21.42 -4.07 1.02
C MET A 201 20.84 -4.79 -0.19
N VAL A 202 20.48 -6.06 -0.02
CA VAL A 202 19.81 -6.88 -1.03
C VAL A 202 18.38 -7.13 -0.58
N ASN A 203 17.43 -6.42 -1.17
CA ASN A 203 16.06 -6.33 -0.70
C ASN A 203 15.06 -7.09 -1.58
N LEU A 204 14.08 -7.69 -0.93
CA LEU A 204 12.85 -8.19 -1.53
C LEU A 204 11.66 -7.31 -1.15
N ASP A 205 10.57 -7.48 -1.88
CA ASP A 205 9.26 -6.91 -1.61
C ASP A 205 8.81 -7.23 -0.17
N GLY A 206 8.29 -6.22 0.54
CA GLY A 206 7.75 -6.40 1.88
C GLY A 206 6.55 -7.35 1.96
N GLY A 207 5.90 -7.62 0.83
CA GLY A 207 4.78 -8.56 0.73
C GLY A 207 5.14 -9.99 1.16
N VAL A 208 6.43 -10.35 1.20
CA VAL A 208 6.86 -11.66 1.70
C VAL A 208 6.55 -11.89 3.17
N PHE A 209 6.32 -10.83 3.97
CA PHE A 209 5.96 -10.95 5.39
C PHE A 209 4.80 -10.04 5.83
N ALA A 210 4.60 -8.88 5.21
CA ALA A 210 3.59 -7.88 5.59
C ALA A 210 2.89 -7.28 4.36
N ASN A 211 2.16 -8.11 3.60
CA ASN A 211 1.43 -7.62 2.42
C ASN A 211 0.34 -6.61 2.80
N ASN A 212 -0.37 -6.81 3.92
CA ASN A 212 -1.18 -5.79 4.59
C ASN A 212 -0.37 -5.21 5.76
N PRO A 213 0.14 -3.98 5.68
CA PRO A 213 0.99 -3.43 6.71
C PRO A 213 0.23 -2.75 7.87
N SER A 214 -1.11 -2.88 7.97
CA SER A 214 -1.88 -2.16 8.99
C SER A 214 -1.53 -2.54 10.43
N MET A 215 -1.18 -3.80 10.70
CA MET A 215 -0.68 -4.22 12.02
C MET A 215 0.71 -3.63 12.30
N CYS A 216 1.57 -3.52 11.28
CA CYS A 216 2.86 -2.86 11.41
C CYS A 216 2.68 -1.36 11.70
N ALA A 217 1.72 -0.70 11.03
CA ALA A 217 1.35 0.69 11.30
C ALA A 217 0.90 0.89 12.75
N TYR A 218 0.02 0.02 13.23
CA TYR A 218 -0.44 0.01 14.61
C TYR A 218 0.72 -0.12 15.60
N ALA A 219 1.61 -1.09 15.37
CA ALA A 219 2.76 -1.34 16.25
C ALA A 219 3.76 -0.16 16.24
N GLU A 220 4.06 0.42 15.07
CA GLU A 220 4.95 1.58 14.95
C GLU A 220 4.35 2.84 15.60
N ALA A 221 3.05 3.10 15.37
CA ALA A 221 2.37 4.22 16.00
C ALA A 221 2.40 4.10 17.54
N ARG A 222 2.21 2.89 18.09
CA ARG A 222 2.25 2.62 19.53
C ARG A 222 3.55 3.05 20.22
N LYS A 223 4.68 3.01 19.54
CA LYS A 223 5.99 3.41 20.10
C LYS A 223 6.39 4.84 19.73
N THR A 224 5.64 5.47 18.82
CA THR A 224 5.96 6.81 18.32
C THR A 224 5.36 7.88 19.23
N ASN A 225 6.11 8.97 19.43
CA ASN A 225 5.62 10.18 20.07
C ASN A 225 5.14 11.16 18.99
N PHE A 226 3.86 11.46 18.98
CA PHE A 226 3.24 12.44 18.07
C PHE A 226 3.13 13.80 18.79
N GLU A 227 4.28 14.48 18.96
CA GLU A 227 4.40 15.73 19.72
C GLU A 227 3.45 16.80 19.24
N SER A 228 3.30 16.97 17.92
CA SER A 228 2.37 17.95 17.32
C SER A 228 0.91 17.72 17.70
N LEU A 229 0.54 16.51 18.06
CA LEU A 229 -0.79 16.15 18.53
C LEU A 229 -0.91 16.12 20.06
N GLY A 230 0.22 16.18 20.77
CA GLY A 230 0.26 15.95 22.22
C GLY A 230 -0.04 14.50 22.62
N ILE A 231 0.15 13.55 21.71
CA ILE A 231 -0.14 12.12 21.93
C ILE A 231 1.19 11.35 22.02
N ASN A 232 1.45 10.78 23.19
CA ASN A 232 2.61 9.92 23.40
C ASN A 232 2.16 8.47 23.54
N ARG A 233 2.75 7.57 22.76
CA ARG A 233 2.46 6.13 22.76
C ARG A 233 0.94 5.84 22.61
N PRO A 234 0.32 6.24 21.50
CA PRO A 234 -1.12 6.10 21.31
C PRO A 234 -1.58 4.65 21.45
N THR A 235 -2.77 4.46 22.00
CA THR A 235 -3.47 3.16 22.03
C THR A 235 -4.42 3.06 20.84
N ALA A 236 -5.11 1.94 20.66
CA ALA A 236 -6.13 1.80 19.60
C ALA A 236 -7.23 2.86 19.67
N LYS A 237 -7.58 3.35 20.87
CA LYS A 237 -8.55 4.44 21.07
C LYS A 237 -8.06 5.78 20.52
N ASP A 238 -6.75 5.99 20.51
CA ASP A 238 -6.09 7.22 20.09
C ASP A 238 -5.68 7.19 18.61
N MET A 239 -6.08 6.17 17.85
CA MET A 239 -5.79 6.01 16.43
C MET A 239 -7.05 6.03 15.59
N LEU A 240 -6.95 6.55 14.36
CA LEU A 240 -7.96 6.47 13.30
C LEU A 240 -7.26 5.92 12.05
N ILE A 241 -7.59 4.69 11.65
CA ILE A 241 -6.84 3.96 10.63
C ILE A 241 -7.71 3.65 9.43
N LEU A 242 -7.34 4.17 8.25
CA LEU A 242 -7.87 3.76 6.97
C LEU A 242 -6.92 2.72 6.34
N SER A 243 -7.40 1.50 6.14
CA SER A 243 -6.63 0.43 5.51
C SER A 243 -7.27 0.05 4.17
N ILE A 244 -6.50 0.15 3.08
CA ILE A 244 -7.01 -0.07 1.72
C ILE A 244 -6.30 -1.25 1.08
N GLY A 245 -7.08 -2.23 0.63
CA GLY A 245 -6.61 -3.44 -0.02
C GLY A 245 -6.52 -3.33 -1.53
N THR A 246 -5.79 -4.27 -2.12
CA THR A 246 -5.63 -4.43 -3.57
C THR A 246 -6.51 -5.52 -4.16
N GLY A 247 -7.49 -6.00 -3.40
CA GLY A 247 -8.26 -7.19 -3.75
C GLY A 247 -7.40 -8.46 -3.69
N SER A 248 -7.96 -9.55 -3.22
CA SER A 248 -7.37 -10.88 -3.33
C SER A 248 -8.37 -11.79 -4.06
N MET A 249 -7.87 -12.72 -4.85
CA MET A 249 -8.70 -13.70 -5.54
C MET A 249 -8.24 -15.08 -5.13
N PRO A 250 -9.17 -16.00 -4.82
CA PRO A 250 -8.80 -17.38 -4.58
C PRO A 250 -8.08 -17.94 -5.81
N LEU A 251 -7.03 -18.69 -5.59
CA LEU A 251 -6.39 -19.46 -6.65
C LEU A 251 -7.43 -20.40 -7.27
N ASP A 252 -7.52 -20.42 -8.61
CA ASP A 252 -8.39 -21.35 -9.33
C ASP A 252 -7.84 -22.78 -9.19
N ILE A 253 -8.22 -23.40 -8.07
CA ILE A 253 -7.83 -24.79 -7.75
C ILE A 253 -8.57 -25.79 -8.66
N GLU A 254 -9.74 -25.43 -9.24
CA GLU A 254 -10.50 -26.40 -10.03
C GLU A 254 -9.84 -26.73 -11.37
N ASN A 255 -9.23 -25.76 -12.04
CA ASN A 255 -8.41 -26.05 -13.22
C ASN A 255 -7.13 -26.80 -12.87
N ASN A 256 -6.63 -26.67 -11.65
CA ASN A 256 -5.46 -27.39 -11.14
C ASN A 256 -5.82 -28.76 -10.49
N ARG A 257 -7.08 -29.02 -10.14
CA ARG A 257 -7.53 -30.34 -9.61
C ARG A 257 -7.31 -31.50 -10.57
N LYS A 258 -7.23 -31.26 -11.89
CA LYS A 258 -6.95 -32.29 -12.88
C LYS A 258 -5.50 -32.80 -12.86
N SER A 259 -4.59 -32.05 -12.24
CA SER A 259 -3.19 -32.47 -12.06
C SER A 259 -3.04 -33.12 -10.68
N LYS A 260 -3.10 -34.44 -10.63
CA LYS A 260 -2.77 -35.24 -9.43
C LYS A 260 -1.30 -35.08 -8.97
N LYS A 261 -0.49 -34.28 -9.67
CA LYS A 261 0.93 -34.10 -9.41
C LYS A 261 1.28 -32.63 -9.24
N TRP A 262 1.27 -32.18 -7.99
CA TRP A 262 1.85 -30.90 -7.61
C TRP A 262 3.36 -31.06 -7.42
N GLY A 263 4.12 -30.84 -8.50
CA GLY A 263 5.58 -30.78 -8.45
C GLY A 263 6.10 -29.40 -8.05
N ILE A 264 7.39 -29.32 -7.75
CA ILE A 264 8.10 -28.10 -7.29
C ILE A 264 7.80 -26.89 -8.19
N ILE A 265 7.76 -27.05 -9.51
CA ILE A 265 7.52 -25.96 -10.47
C ILE A 265 6.11 -25.38 -10.32
N ASN A 266 5.10 -26.21 -10.00
CA ASN A 266 3.73 -25.73 -9.79
C ASN A 266 3.60 -25.01 -8.45
N TRP A 267 4.22 -25.55 -7.39
CA TRP A 267 4.27 -24.90 -6.10
C TRP A 267 4.99 -23.55 -6.13
N ALA A 268 6.15 -23.47 -6.78
CA ALA A 268 6.94 -22.23 -6.86
C ALA A 268 6.17 -21.05 -7.46
N LYS A 269 5.15 -21.31 -8.28
CA LYS A 269 4.31 -20.26 -8.89
C LYS A 269 3.24 -19.71 -7.94
N VAL A 270 2.73 -20.52 -7.03
CA VAL A 270 1.56 -20.19 -6.21
C VAL A 270 1.89 -19.94 -4.74
N VAL A 271 3.00 -20.48 -4.23
CA VAL A 271 3.40 -20.30 -2.83
C VAL A 271 3.54 -18.82 -2.43
N PRO A 272 4.19 -17.93 -3.22
CA PRO A 272 4.28 -16.53 -2.86
C PRO A 272 2.90 -15.86 -2.69
N GLU A 273 1.95 -16.15 -3.60
CA GLU A 273 0.60 -15.61 -3.53
C GLU A 273 -0.16 -16.14 -2.31
N ILE A 274 -0.06 -17.44 -2.02
CA ILE A 274 -0.67 -18.07 -0.84
C ILE A 274 -0.13 -17.44 0.44
N MET A 275 1.18 -17.22 0.54
CA MET A 275 1.81 -16.62 1.71
C MET A 275 1.36 -15.18 1.91
N MET A 276 1.31 -14.40 0.83
CA MET A 276 0.84 -13.01 0.86
C MET A 276 -0.63 -12.90 1.30
N ASP A 277 -1.50 -13.75 0.74
CA ASP A 277 -2.93 -13.77 1.06
C ASP A 277 -3.19 -14.29 2.48
N GLY A 278 -2.46 -15.31 2.93
CA GLY A 278 -2.56 -15.84 4.29
C GLY A 278 -2.13 -14.82 5.35
N GLY A 279 -1.05 -14.11 5.09
CA GLY A 279 -0.60 -13.00 5.93
C GLY A 279 -1.61 -11.86 5.99
N LEU A 280 -2.21 -11.51 4.85
CA LEU A 280 -3.25 -10.48 4.75
C LEU A 280 -4.49 -10.84 5.59
N ASP A 281 -4.98 -12.07 5.50
CA ASP A 281 -6.15 -12.52 6.27
C ASP A 281 -5.86 -12.54 7.78
N THR A 282 -4.65 -12.92 8.18
CA THR A 282 -4.22 -12.89 9.58
C THR A 282 -4.26 -11.46 10.13
N VAL A 283 -3.70 -10.50 9.40
CA VAL A 283 -3.69 -9.09 9.81
C VAL A 283 -5.11 -8.52 9.85
N ASN A 284 -5.95 -8.82 8.86
CA ASN A 284 -7.35 -8.39 8.87
C ASN A 284 -8.09 -8.90 10.12
N TYR A 285 -7.88 -10.17 10.48
CA TYR A 285 -8.45 -10.75 11.69
C TYR A 285 -7.97 -10.04 12.95
N GLN A 286 -6.66 -9.81 13.09
CA GLN A 286 -6.07 -9.16 14.25
C GLN A 286 -6.60 -7.73 14.42
N MET A 287 -6.58 -6.93 13.35
CA MET A 287 -7.05 -5.54 13.38
C MET A 287 -8.56 -5.47 13.71
N ASP A 288 -9.38 -6.32 13.08
CA ASP A 288 -10.82 -6.41 13.40
C ASP A 288 -11.04 -6.70 14.89
N LYS A 289 -10.33 -7.66 15.47
CA LYS A 289 -10.47 -8.01 16.90
C LYS A 289 -10.01 -6.90 17.83
N ILE A 290 -8.90 -6.25 17.53
CA ILE A 290 -8.38 -5.14 18.34
C ILE A 290 -9.41 -4.01 18.41
N PHE A 291 -9.95 -3.58 17.28
CA PHE A 291 -10.84 -2.42 17.24
C PHE A 291 -12.27 -2.77 17.68
N LYS A 292 -12.82 -3.91 17.29
CA LYS A 292 -14.15 -4.36 17.78
C LYS A 292 -14.21 -4.69 19.28
N SER A 293 -13.07 -4.83 19.96
CA SER A 293 -13.02 -4.97 21.41
C SER A 293 -13.06 -3.64 22.16
N LEU A 294 -13.02 -2.51 21.46
CA LEU A 294 -13.16 -1.18 22.05
C LEU A 294 -14.62 -0.85 22.36
N ASP A 295 -14.82 0.25 23.09
CA ASP A 295 -16.15 0.82 23.31
C ASP A 295 -16.81 1.29 21.99
N GLU A 296 -18.13 1.46 21.99
CA GLU A 296 -18.92 1.82 20.81
C GLU A 296 -18.42 3.07 20.08
N GLU A 297 -17.89 4.06 20.81
CA GLU A 297 -17.34 5.30 20.26
C GLU A 297 -16.07 5.03 19.42
N ASN A 298 -15.27 4.04 19.78
CA ASN A 298 -13.95 3.79 19.22
C ASN A 298 -13.84 2.54 18.34
N GLN A 299 -14.83 1.65 18.33
CA GLN A 299 -14.79 0.43 17.50
C GLN A 299 -14.70 0.71 15.98
N ASN A 300 -15.19 1.87 15.54
CA ASN A 300 -15.14 2.34 14.16
C ASN A 300 -13.86 3.13 13.80
N ASN A 301 -12.88 3.16 14.69
CA ASN A 301 -11.59 3.82 14.43
C ASN A 301 -10.73 3.08 13.39
N PHE A 302 -11.08 1.87 13.01
CA PHE A 302 -10.44 1.12 11.95
C PHE A 302 -11.42 0.85 10.82
N LYS A 303 -11.15 1.45 9.64
CA LYS A 303 -11.92 1.20 8.42
C LYS A 303 -11.09 0.44 7.41
N ARG A 304 -11.53 -0.75 7.04
CA ARG A 304 -10.96 -1.57 5.98
C ARG A 304 -11.77 -1.41 4.70
N VAL A 305 -11.14 -0.94 3.62
CA VAL A 305 -11.72 -0.85 2.28
C VAL A 305 -11.05 -1.87 1.37
N ASN A 306 -11.84 -2.75 0.78
CA ASN A 306 -11.32 -3.76 -0.16
C ASN A 306 -12.44 -4.21 -1.12
N VAL A 307 -12.08 -4.89 -2.19
CA VAL A 307 -13.06 -5.50 -3.10
C VAL A 307 -13.97 -6.47 -2.32
N PRO A 308 -15.30 -6.43 -2.54
CA PRO A 308 -16.26 -7.26 -1.80
C PRO A 308 -15.91 -8.75 -1.84
N LYS A 309 -16.03 -9.44 -0.68
CA LYS A 309 -15.75 -10.88 -0.59
C LYS A 309 -16.62 -11.71 -1.54
N ALA A 310 -17.88 -11.33 -1.72
CA ALA A 310 -18.81 -12.02 -2.64
C ALA A 310 -18.28 -12.05 -4.08
N LEU A 311 -17.57 -11.02 -4.52
CA LEU A 311 -16.94 -10.98 -5.85
C LEU A 311 -15.63 -11.76 -5.90
N ARG A 312 -15.02 -12.05 -4.76
CA ARG A 312 -13.78 -12.83 -4.66
C ARG A 312 -14.03 -14.34 -4.59
N PHE A 313 -15.13 -14.77 -3.96
CA PHE A 313 -15.42 -16.15 -3.61
C PHE A 313 -16.62 -16.78 -4.35
N SER A 314 -17.12 -16.14 -5.39
CA SER A 314 -18.26 -16.69 -6.18
C SER A 314 -17.90 -17.95 -7.01
N ASN A 315 -16.73 -18.56 -6.76
CA ASN A 315 -16.26 -19.80 -7.40
C ASN A 315 -17.15 -21.04 -7.18
N GLN A 316 -18.19 -20.95 -6.34
CA GLN A 316 -19.17 -22.04 -6.19
C GLN A 316 -20.17 -22.11 -7.37
N LYS A 317 -20.20 -21.12 -8.26
CA LYS A 317 -21.02 -21.15 -9.48
C LYS A 317 -20.20 -21.58 -10.68
N LYS A 318 -20.60 -22.66 -11.34
CA LYS A 318 -19.94 -23.31 -12.50
C LYS A 318 -19.50 -22.38 -13.68
N ASN A 319 -19.85 -21.09 -13.68
CA ASN A 319 -19.54 -20.11 -14.72
C ASN A 319 -19.07 -18.76 -14.16
N PHE A 320 -18.51 -18.73 -12.96
CA PHE A 320 -18.03 -17.47 -12.40
C PHE A 320 -16.77 -16.98 -13.14
N LYS A 321 -16.85 -15.79 -13.67
CA LYS A 321 -15.69 -15.06 -14.18
C LYS A 321 -15.27 -14.03 -13.12
N PRO A 322 -14.02 -14.08 -12.66
CA PRO A 322 -13.52 -13.02 -11.76
C PRO A 322 -13.72 -11.66 -12.42
N PRO A 323 -14.00 -10.61 -11.61
CA PRO A 323 -14.22 -9.26 -12.12
C PRO A 323 -12.98 -8.68 -12.79
N TYR A 324 -11.78 -9.17 -12.46
CA TYR A 324 -10.48 -8.81 -13.05
C TYR A 324 -9.53 -10.02 -13.07
N ASN A 325 -8.44 -9.93 -13.83
CA ASN A 325 -7.38 -10.95 -13.80
C ASN A 325 -6.58 -10.81 -12.48
N PRO A 326 -6.46 -11.87 -11.66
CA PRO A 326 -5.70 -11.83 -10.41
C PRO A 326 -4.18 -11.69 -10.60
N ASP A 327 -3.62 -11.98 -11.78
CA ASP A 327 -2.18 -11.82 -12.04
C ASP A 327 -1.75 -10.38 -11.78
N MET A 328 -0.92 -10.18 -10.74
CA MET A 328 -0.41 -8.90 -10.29
C MET A 328 0.41 -8.13 -11.35
N SER A 329 0.64 -8.73 -12.50
CA SER A 329 1.41 -8.17 -13.60
C SER A 329 0.62 -8.02 -14.90
N ASP A 330 -0.66 -8.37 -14.94
CA ASP A 330 -1.49 -8.18 -16.13
C ASP A 330 -1.93 -6.71 -16.28
N ALA A 331 -1.08 -5.94 -16.93
CA ALA A 331 -1.32 -4.53 -17.27
C ALA A 331 -1.98 -4.36 -18.66
N SER A 332 -2.72 -5.36 -19.14
CA SER A 332 -3.51 -5.19 -20.36
C SER A 332 -4.60 -4.13 -20.19
N PRO A 333 -4.96 -3.36 -21.26
CA PRO A 333 -6.00 -2.35 -21.17
C PRO A 333 -7.33 -2.89 -20.63
N LYS A 334 -7.65 -4.15 -20.97
CA LYS A 334 -8.84 -4.84 -20.48
C LYS A 334 -8.78 -5.03 -18.96
N ASN A 335 -7.64 -5.47 -18.43
CA ASN A 335 -7.49 -5.70 -16.99
C ASN A 335 -7.39 -4.39 -16.22
N ILE A 336 -6.72 -3.37 -16.75
CA ILE A 336 -6.69 -2.01 -16.17
C ILE A 336 -8.11 -1.48 -15.99
N SER A 337 -8.96 -1.57 -17.02
CA SER A 337 -10.37 -1.17 -16.93
C SER A 337 -11.16 -2.00 -15.91
N ALA A 338 -10.90 -3.30 -15.83
CA ALA A 338 -11.53 -4.19 -14.86
C ALA A 338 -11.12 -3.88 -13.42
N LEU A 339 -9.84 -3.55 -13.18
CA LEU A 339 -9.33 -3.14 -11.87
C LEU A 339 -9.87 -1.77 -11.44
N THR A 340 -10.01 -0.83 -12.37
CA THR A 340 -10.67 0.46 -12.11
C THR A 340 -12.12 0.25 -11.65
N LYS A 341 -12.85 -0.62 -12.33
CA LYS A 341 -14.22 -0.99 -11.92
C LYS A 341 -14.24 -1.71 -10.56
N ALA A 342 -13.25 -2.56 -10.28
CA ALA A 342 -13.13 -3.21 -8.98
C ALA A 342 -12.90 -2.20 -7.84
N GLY A 343 -12.13 -1.13 -8.10
CA GLY A 343 -11.99 0.00 -7.17
C GLY A 343 -13.31 0.72 -6.90
N GLN A 344 -14.14 0.94 -7.93
CA GLN A 344 -15.48 1.52 -7.77
C GLN A 344 -16.40 0.61 -6.94
N LEU A 345 -16.39 -0.71 -7.18
CA LEU A 345 -17.14 -1.67 -6.38
C LEU A 345 -16.67 -1.71 -4.91
N ALA A 346 -15.38 -1.51 -4.66
CA ALA A 346 -14.86 -1.39 -3.30
C ALA A 346 -15.37 -0.13 -2.59
N LEU A 347 -15.54 0.99 -3.32
CA LEU A 347 -16.14 2.22 -2.81
C LEU A 347 -17.63 2.05 -2.51
N GLU A 348 -18.39 1.44 -3.43
CA GLU A 348 -19.81 1.15 -3.23
C GLU A 348 -20.02 0.29 -1.98
N GLU A 349 -19.21 -0.75 -1.79
CA GLU A 349 -19.24 -1.63 -0.62
C GLU A 349 -18.88 -0.87 0.67
N ALA A 350 -17.86 0.00 0.62
CA ALA A 350 -17.38 0.75 1.79
C ALA A 350 -18.37 1.84 2.25
N ASN A 351 -19.27 2.28 1.35
CA ASN A 351 -20.33 3.26 1.62
C ASN A 351 -21.71 2.64 1.83
N GLN A 352 -21.83 1.29 1.84
CA GLN A 352 -23.07 0.64 2.26
C GLN A 352 -23.28 0.83 3.77
N THR A 353 -24.46 1.31 4.14
CA THR A 353 -24.87 1.42 5.54
C THR A 353 -25.04 0.03 6.14
N ARG A 354 -24.38 -0.22 7.26
CA ARG A 354 -24.48 -1.45 8.06
C ARG A 354 -24.61 -1.08 9.52
N ASP A 355 -25.42 -1.85 10.27
CA ASP A 355 -25.62 -1.61 11.68
C ASP A 355 -24.27 -1.63 12.45
N GLY A 356 -23.99 -0.54 13.15
CA GLY A 356 -22.79 -0.39 13.98
C GLY A 356 -21.48 -0.15 13.23
N GLU A 357 -21.48 -0.02 11.90
CA GLU A 357 -20.28 0.26 11.10
C GLU A 357 -20.38 1.62 10.39
N ASN A 358 -19.36 2.47 10.52
CA ASN A 358 -19.27 3.71 9.75
C ASN A 358 -19.07 3.42 8.28
N THR A 359 -19.71 4.20 7.41
CA THR A 359 -19.40 4.28 5.98
C THR A 359 -18.03 4.90 5.76
N LEU A 360 -17.49 4.83 4.54
CA LEU A 360 -16.25 5.55 4.21
C LEU A 360 -16.46 7.07 4.28
N ASP A 361 -17.65 7.56 3.91
CA ASP A 361 -17.96 9.00 3.97
C ASP A 361 -17.99 9.51 5.40
N GLU A 362 -18.55 8.77 6.35
CA GLU A 362 -18.52 9.08 7.78
C GLU A 362 -17.10 9.03 8.35
N PHE A 363 -16.27 8.10 7.87
CA PHE A 363 -14.85 8.06 8.23
C PHE A 363 -14.09 9.29 7.72
N ILE A 364 -14.39 9.77 6.51
CA ILE A 364 -13.82 11.01 5.94
C ILE A 364 -14.26 12.21 6.79
N ASP A 365 -15.51 12.26 7.25
CA ASP A 365 -15.99 13.33 8.14
C ASP A 365 -15.22 13.36 9.47
N GLN A 366 -14.88 12.18 10.01
CA GLN A 366 -14.02 12.08 11.20
C GLN A 366 -12.60 12.62 10.94
N LEU A 367 -12.00 12.31 9.77
CA LEU A 367 -10.68 12.87 9.39
C LEU A 367 -10.69 14.39 9.36
N ILE A 368 -11.74 14.99 8.77
CA ILE A 368 -11.89 16.44 8.65
C ILE A 368 -12.11 17.09 10.03
N ALA A 369 -12.96 16.50 10.86
CA ALA A 369 -13.22 17.02 12.21
C ALA A 369 -11.94 17.10 13.06
N MET A 370 -11.02 16.16 12.88
CA MET A 370 -9.73 16.14 13.58
C MET A 370 -8.73 17.18 13.02
N GLU A 371 -8.74 17.46 11.70
CA GLU A 371 -7.90 18.50 11.10
C GLU A 371 -8.25 19.88 11.62
N ASN A 372 -9.54 20.22 11.67
CA ASN A 372 -10.01 21.50 12.19
C ASN A 372 -9.61 21.77 13.65
N THR A 373 -9.34 20.72 14.42
CA THR A 373 -8.85 20.83 15.80
C THR A 373 -7.35 21.19 15.85
N ASN A 374 -6.60 20.95 14.78
CA ASN A 374 -5.16 21.25 14.68
C ASN A 374 -4.86 22.67 14.19
N LEU A 375 -5.83 23.32 13.53
CA LEU A 375 -5.69 24.70 13.00
C LEU A 375 -6.00 25.80 14.02
N ILE A 376 -6.40 25.46 15.24
CA ILE A 376 -6.83 26.40 16.29
C ILE A 376 -5.77 26.55 17.41
N VAL A 377 -4.51 26.21 17.12
CA VAL A 377 -3.40 26.41 18.08
C VAL A 377 -2.38 27.38 17.52
#